data_5e35d9d85f0eb9d3b92f5125c3f0e25d
#
_entry.id   5e35d9d85f0eb9d3b92f5125c3f0e25d
#
_cell.length_a   1.000
_cell.length_b   1.000
_cell.length_c   1.000
_cell.angle_alpha   90.00
_cell.angle_beta   90.00
_cell.angle_gamma   90.00
#
_symmetry.space_group_name_H-M   'P 1'
#
loop_
_entity.id
_entity.type
_entity.pdbx_description
1 polymer ?
#
loop_
_entity_poly.entity_id
_entity_poly.type
_entity_poly.pdbx_seq_one_letter_code
_entity_poly.pdbx_strand_id
1 'polypeptide(L)'
;MPMLWFVRSSLPLLALLLGGCATSSTQSSQESSDRKESRPRSERKQLDFRLASGTYRCDLGQSVEVERHGRDDRAIALRWEGKRHTLQRQASSSGLPRYEDRQNGLLWIDLPWKSVLMDVHSGRPLANECKPAANRTASG
;
A
#
# COMPACT_ATOMS: atom_id res chain seq x y z
N MET A 1 8.32 49.02 -5.70
CA MET A 1 9.51 49.07 -6.56
C MET A 1 9.75 47.63 -7.08
N PRO A 2 9.66 47.43 -8.37
CA PRO A 2 9.74 46.11 -8.97
C PRO A 2 11.19 45.77 -9.35
N MET A 3 11.61 44.54 -9.20
CA MET A 3 12.80 44.06 -9.88
C MET A 3 12.50 42.78 -10.63
N LEU A 4 12.22 43.01 -11.91
CA LEU A 4 12.26 42.02 -12.98
C LEU A 4 13.70 41.55 -13.17
N TRP A 5 13.92 40.25 -13.20
CA TRP A 5 15.10 39.69 -13.86
C TRP A 5 14.67 38.61 -14.85
N PHE A 6 14.62 39.05 -16.09
CA PHE A 6 14.65 38.24 -17.29
C PHE A 6 16.09 37.73 -17.48
N VAL A 7 16.30 36.47 -17.59
CA VAL A 7 17.44 35.90 -18.30
C VAL A 7 16.95 34.93 -19.36
N ARG A 8 17.03 35.44 -20.57
CA ARG A 8 17.03 34.67 -21.84
C ARG A 8 18.37 33.96 -21.98
N SER A 9 18.38 32.74 -22.41
CA SER A 9 19.43 32.13 -23.25
C SER A 9 18.93 30.77 -23.70
N SER A 10 18.55 30.65 -24.92
CA SER A 10 19.36 30.21 -26.09
C SER A 10 19.40 28.70 -26.26
N LEU A 11 18.67 28.25 -27.28
CA LEU A 11 18.87 26.97 -28.01
C LEU A 11 20.33 26.85 -28.49
N PRO A 12 20.80 25.60 -28.65
CA PRO A 12 20.96 25.17 -30.05
C PRO A 12 20.37 23.81 -30.35
N LEU A 13 19.84 23.79 -31.50
CA LEU A 13 19.52 22.74 -32.43
C LEU A 13 20.78 21.88 -32.75
N LEU A 14 20.69 20.57 -32.57
CA LEU A 14 21.63 19.66 -33.25
C LEU A 14 20.84 18.44 -33.75
N ALA A 15 20.70 18.44 -35.04
CA ALA A 15 20.20 17.32 -35.85
C ALA A 15 21.37 16.39 -36.20
N LEU A 16 21.01 15.22 -36.74
CA LEU A 16 21.81 14.18 -37.45
C LEU A 16 21.99 12.90 -36.59
N LEU A 17 21.82 11.68 -37.09
CA LEU A 17 21.66 11.01 -38.37
C LEU A 17 21.13 9.59 -38.12
N LEU A 18 20.24 9.12 -38.95
CA LEU A 18 20.19 7.88 -39.74
C LEU A 18 21.04 6.68 -39.27
N GLY A 19 20.38 5.59 -38.99
CA GLY A 19 20.97 4.28 -38.89
C GLY A 19 19.87 3.23 -38.95
N GLY A 20 19.41 2.92 -40.16
CA GLY A 20 18.54 1.79 -40.43
C GLY A 20 19.32 0.49 -40.37
N CYS A 21 18.74 -0.54 -39.81
CA CYS A 21 19.01 -1.92 -40.13
C CYS A 21 17.70 -2.65 -40.28
N ALA A 22 17.30 -2.76 -41.51
CA ALA A 22 16.39 -3.78 -41.98
C ALA A 22 17.16 -5.11 -42.02
N THR A 23 16.64 -6.13 -41.40
CA THR A 23 16.98 -7.51 -41.76
C THR A 23 15.71 -8.32 -41.86
N SER A 24 15.56 -8.75 -43.06
CA SER A 24 14.51 -9.52 -43.69
C SER A 24 14.30 -10.89 -43.08
N SER A 25 13.03 -11.24 -43.02
CA SER A 25 12.43 -12.51 -43.40
C SER A 25 13.25 -13.81 -43.29
N THR A 26 12.70 -14.73 -42.57
CA THR A 26 12.48 -16.06 -43.14
C THR A 26 11.28 -16.69 -42.45
N GLN A 27 10.20 -16.84 -43.21
CA GLN A 27 9.13 -17.77 -42.91
C GLN A 27 9.72 -19.17 -42.96
N SER A 28 9.49 -19.93 -41.94
CA SER A 28 9.46 -21.36 -42.00
C SER A 28 8.26 -21.86 -41.21
N SER A 29 7.27 -22.23 -41.95
CA SER A 29 6.16 -23.05 -41.58
C SER A 29 6.67 -24.41 -41.10
N GLN A 30 6.34 -24.80 -39.89
CA GLN A 30 6.15 -26.18 -39.44
C GLN A 30 5.37 -26.04 -38.12
N GLU A 31 4.13 -26.26 -38.16
CA GLU A 31 3.31 -27.46 -38.01
C GLU A 31 3.69 -28.31 -36.80
N SER A 32 2.69 -28.43 -35.96
CA SER A 32 2.45 -29.52 -34.99
C SER A 32 3.35 -29.58 -33.78
N SER A 33 2.83 -29.12 -32.67
CA SER A 33 2.50 -30.05 -31.56
C SER A 33 1.88 -29.26 -30.42
N ASP A 34 0.67 -29.56 -30.16
CA ASP A 34 0.02 -29.42 -28.86
C ASP A 34 0.98 -29.82 -27.75
N ARG A 35 1.63 -28.85 -27.18
CA ARG A 35 2.15 -28.96 -25.84
C ARG A 35 1.63 -27.77 -25.07
N LYS A 36 0.45 -27.96 -24.59
CA LYS A 36 -0.14 -27.16 -23.52
C LYS A 36 0.76 -27.26 -22.32
N GLU A 37 1.88 -26.57 -22.41
CA GLU A 37 2.74 -26.31 -21.29
C GLU A 37 2.03 -25.25 -20.46
N SER A 38 1.12 -25.74 -19.65
CA SER A 38 0.63 -25.02 -18.49
C SER A 38 1.84 -24.74 -17.60
N ARG A 39 2.55 -23.65 -17.95
CA ARG A 39 3.42 -23.00 -16.97
C ARG A 39 2.60 -22.87 -15.72
N PRO A 40 3.03 -23.43 -14.59
CA PRO A 40 2.39 -23.10 -13.34
C PRO A 40 2.52 -21.57 -13.24
N ARG A 41 1.40 -20.91 -13.43
CA ARG A 41 1.19 -19.56 -13.00
C ARG A 41 1.63 -19.60 -11.55
N SER A 42 2.88 -19.18 -11.30
CA SER A 42 3.31 -18.95 -9.95
C SER A 42 2.25 -17.99 -9.42
N GLU A 43 1.31 -18.56 -8.71
CA GLU A 43 0.48 -17.82 -7.81
C GLU A 43 1.48 -17.08 -6.96
N ARG A 44 1.75 -15.84 -7.36
CA ARG A 44 2.22 -14.89 -6.40
C ARG A 44 1.18 -14.99 -5.32
N LYS A 45 1.48 -15.71 -4.28
CA LYS A 45 0.76 -15.63 -3.03
C LYS A 45 0.77 -14.14 -2.73
N GLN A 46 -0.21 -13.46 -3.26
CA GLN A 46 -0.52 -12.11 -2.88
C GLN A 46 -0.82 -12.29 -1.41
N LEU A 47 0.13 -11.88 -0.59
CA LEU A 47 -0.02 -11.93 0.84
C LEU A 47 -1.34 -11.23 1.11
N ASP A 48 -2.36 -12.01 1.39
CA ASP A 48 -3.71 -11.52 1.67
C ASP A 48 -3.64 -10.92 3.08
N PHE A 49 -3.06 -9.73 3.15
CA PHE A 49 -2.97 -8.95 4.38
C PHE A 49 -4.35 -8.46 4.73
N ARG A 50 -5.15 -9.36 5.27
CA ARG A 50 -6.40 -8.99 5.87
C ARG A 50 -6.11 -8.48 7.26
N LEU A 51 -6.32 -7.18 7.45
CA LEU A 51 -6.35 -6.58 8.77
C LEU A 51 -7.30 -7.39 9.66
N ALA A 52 -6.80 -7.96 10.74
CA ALA A 52 -7.61 -8.69 11.69
C ALA A 52 -8.49 -7.72 12.50
N SER A 53 -9.76 -8.06 12.72
CA SER A 53 -10.59 -7.38 13.70
C SER A 53 -10.25 -7.88 15.09
N GLY A 54 -10.27 -7.02 16.08
CA GLY A 54 -10.02 -7.34 17.47
C GLY A 54 -9.15 -6.34 18.19
N THR A 55 -8.71 -6.71 19.36
CA THR A 55 -7.82 -5.90 20.18
C THR A 55 -6.38 -6.10 19.77
N TYR A 56 -5.69 -5.03 19.52
CA TYR A 56 -4.24 -4.98 19.28
C TYR A 56 -3.54 -4.52 20.55
N ARG A 57 -2.51 -5.25 20.94
CA ARG A 57 -1.61 -4.87 22.03
C ARG A 57 -0.39 -4.18 21.43
N CYS A 58 -0.10 -3.00 21.95
CA CYS A 58 0.98 -2.14 21.48
C CYS A 58 2.05 -1.98 22.56
N ASP A 59 3.15 -1.32 22.21
CA ASP A 59 4.19 -0.96 23.17
C ASP A 59 3.63 -0.09 24.31
N LEU A 60 4.36 -0.03 25.40
CA LEU A 60 4.04 0.77 26.57
C LEU A 60 2.68 0.43 27.20
N GLY A 61 2.17 -0.79 26.99
CA GLY A 61 0.88 -1.23 27.54
C GLY A 61 -0.34 -0.62 26.86
N GLN A 62 -0.16 0.08 25.75
CA GLN A 62 -1.26 0.64 24.99
C GLN A 62 -2.07 -0.44 24.28
N SER A 63 -3.32 -0.15 23.99
CA SER A 63 -4.19 -1.03 23.20
C SER A 63 -5.04 -0.24 22.22
N VAL A 64 -5.24 -0.83 21.06
CA VAL A 64 -6.12 -0.32 20.01
C VAL A 64 -7.12 -1.40 19.67
N GLU A 65 -8.39 -1.06 19.60
CA GLU A 65 -9.42 -1.98 19.14
C GLU A 65 -9.78 -1.64 17.70
N VAL A 66 -9.74 -2.62 16.83
CA VAL A 66 -10.01 -2.46 15.39
C VAL A 66 -11.18 -3.35 15.00
N GLU A 67 -12.14 -2.77 14.31
CA GLU A 67 -13.32 -3.47 13.82
C GLU A 67 -13.50 -3.16 12.34
N ARG A 68 -13.57 -4.21 11.53
CA ARG A 68 -13.83 -4.09 10.10
C ARG A 68 -15.33 -4.06 9.84
N HIS A 69 -15.76 -3.17 8.99
CA HIS A 69 -17.15 -3.10 8.58
C HIS A 69 -17.38 -3.99 7.35
N GLY A 70 -17.93 -5.18 7.58
CA GLY A 70 -18.36 -6.10 6.54
C GLY A 70 -17.20 -6.73 5.74
N ARG A 71 -17.51 -7.11 4.49
CA ARG A 71 -16.54 -7.68 3.53
C ARG A 71 -15.75 -6.60 2.80
N ASP A 72 -16.10 -5.36 3.04
CA ASP A 72 -15.58 -4.19 2.36
C ASP A 72 -14.48 -3.55 3.19
N ASP A 73 -13.26 -3.64 2.69
CA ASP A 73 -12.08 -3.09 3.35
C ASP A 73 -11.94 -1.55 3.17
N ARG A 74 -13.03 -0.86 2.78
CA ARG A 74 -13.01 0.59 2.55
C ARG A 74 -12.92 1.43 3.79
N ALA A 75 -13.38 0.91 4.93
CA ALA A 75 -13.33 1.61 6.20
C ALA A 75 -13.18 0.64 7.37
N ILE A 76 -12.61 1.14 8.45
CA ILE A 76 -12.53 0.46 9.74
C ILE A 76 -13.08 1.38 10.83
N ALA A 77 -13.64 0.79 11.88
CA ALA A 77 -13.80 1.48 13.15
C ALA A 77 -12.59 1.18 14.03
N LEU A 78 -12.04 2.20 14.63
CA LEU A 78 -10.89 2.12 15.53
C LEU A 78 -11.25 2.77 16.85
N ARG A 79 -11.00 2.08 17.96
CA ARG A 79 -11.15 2.64 19.29
C ARG A 79 -9.77 2.93 19.85
N TRP A 80 -9.56 4.19 20.21
CA TRP A 80 -8.34 4.70 20.82
C TRP A 80 -8.68 5.62 21.98
N GLU A 81 -8.04 5.43 23.11
CA GLU A 81 -8.29 6.23 24.34
C GLU A 81 -9.79 6.39 24.68
N GLY A 82 -10.54 5.29 24.55
CA GLY A 82 -11.97 5.26 24.83
C GLY A 82 -12.87 5.90 23.76
N LYS A 83 -12.31 6.55 22.75
CA LYS A 83 -13.06 7.16 21.66
C LYS A 83 -13.11 6.24 20.43
N ARG A 84 -14.26 6.25 19.74
CA ARG A 84 -14.43 5.50 18.48
C ARG A 84 -14.25 6.44 17.29
N HIS A 85 -13.42 6.02 16.35
CA HIS A 85 -13.12 6.74 15.13
C HIS A 85 -13.45 5.87 13.93
N THR A 86 -13.84 6.49 12.83
CA THR A 86 -14.03 5.79 11.55
C THR A 86 -12.94 6.23 10.58
N LEU A 87 -12.06 5.31 10.24
CA LEU A 87 -10.95 5.57 9.35
C LEU A 87 -11.27 5.02 7.96
N GLN A 88 -11.03 5.82 6.93
CA GLN A 88 -11.25 5.47 5.52
C GLN A 88 -9.95 4.93 4.91
N ARG A 89 -10.08 3.89 4.09
CA ARG A 89 -8.94 3.34 3.38
C ARG A 89 -8.39 4.36 2.39
N GLN A 90 -7.09 4.55 2.40
CA GLN A 90 -6.37 5.40 1.48
C GLN A 90 -5.52 4.57 0.52
N ALA A 91 -5.39 5.07 -0.70
CA ALA A 91 -4.45 4.48 -1.65
C ALA A 91 -3.02 4.61 -1.11
N SER A 92 -2.25 3.55 -1.25
CA SER A 92 -0.86 3.49 -0.81
C SER A 92 0.00 2.98 -1.96
N SER A 93 1.08 3.69 -2.26
CA SER A 93 2.05 3.27 -3.28
C SER A 93 2.78 1.96 -2.90
N SER A 94 2.89 1.67 -1.63
CA SER A 94 3.46 0.43 -1.11
C SER A 94 2.52 -0.77 -1.17
N GLY A 95 1.22 -0.55 -1.47
CA GLY A 95 0.18 -1.57 -1.42
C GLY A 95 -0.24 -1.99 -0.01
N LEU A 96 0.38 -1.44 1.03
CA LEU A 96 0.03 -1.74 2.42
C LEU A 96 -1.32 -1.11 2.80
N PRO A 97 -2.14 -1.79 3.60
CA PRO A 97 -3.37 -1.23 4.11
C PRO A 97 -3.11 0.02 4.95
N ARG A 98 -3.71 1.11 4.54
CA ARG A 98 -3.61 2.41 5.21
C ARG A 98 -5.02 2.99 5.38
N TYR A 99 -5.36 3.37 6.60
CA TYR A 99 -6.66 3.93 6.95
C TYR A 99 -6.47 5.26 7.68
N GLU A 100 -7.24 6.27 7.30
CA GLU A 100 -7.07 7.64 7.80
C GLU A 100 -8.40 8.25 8.24
N ASP A 101 -8.39 8.88 9.38
CA ASP A 101 -9.41 9.83 9.85
C ASP A 101 -8.80 11.23 9.85
N ARG A 102 -9.02 11.96 8.78
CA ARG A 102 -8.45 13.32 8.61
C ARG A 102 -9.03 14.32 9.60
N GLN A 103 -10.25 14.12 10.06
CA GLN A 103 -10.90 15.05 10.98
C GLN A 103 -10.26 14.99 12.36
N ASN A 104 -9.89 13.79 12.81
CA ASN A 104 -9.26 13.57 14.09
C ASN A 104 -7.74 13.37 14.00
N GLY A 105 -7.18 13.46 12.80
CA GLY A 105 -5.74 13.35 12.58
C GLY A 105 -5.17 11.96 12.84
N LEU A 106 -5.94 10.90 12.69
CA LEU A 106 -5.50 9.54 12.95
C LEU A 106 -5.17 8.79 11.67
N LEU A 107 -4.09 8.04 11.70
CA LEU A 107 -3.65 7.17 10.63
C LEU A 107 -3.28 5.79 11.20
N TRP A 108 -3.96 4.75 10.72
CA TRP A 108 -3.61 3.36 10.99
C TRP A 108 -2.92 2.76 9.78
N ILE A 109 -1.74 2.18 10.00
CA ILE A 109 -0.99 1.46 8.97
C ILE A 109 -0.82 0.02 9.44
N ASP A 110 -1.23 -0.92 8.58
CA ASP A 110 -1.07 -2.34 8.84
C ASP A 110 0.12 -2.88 8.06
N LEU A 111 1.14 -3.33 8.79
CA LEU A 111 2.34 -3.96 8.26
C LEU A 111 2.24 -5.47 8.47
N PRO A 112 3.01 -6.28 7.72
CA PRO A 112 2.95 -7.74 7.82
C PRO A 112 3.21 -8.31 9.22
N TRP A 113 3.97 -7.61 10.03
CA TRP A 113 4.43 -8.08 11.35
C TRP A 113 3.94 -7.22 12.51
N LYS A 114 3.40 -6.06 12.25
CA LYS A 114 2.87 -5.12 13.24
C LYS A 114 1.98 -4.09 12.61
N SER A 115 1.21 -3.41 13.42
CA SER A 115 0.49 -2.21 13.00
C SER A 115 0.95 -1.00 13.80
N VAL A 116 0.68 0.20 13.28
CA VAL A 116 1.07 1.46 13.89
C VAL A 116 -0.10 2.43 13.81
N LEU A 117 -0.43 3.08 14.93
CA LEU A 117 -1.32 4.24 14.96
C LEU A 117 -0.47 5.50 15.02
N MET A 118 -0.73 6.44 14.13
CA MET A 118 0.04 7.68 14.00
C MET A 118 -0.87 8.90 14.06
N ASP A 119 -0.31 10.00 14.51
CA ASP A 119 -0.88 11.32 14.30
C ASP A 119 -0.46 11.85 12.92
N VAL A 120 -1.44 12.18 12.09
CA VAL A 120 -1.22 12.65 10.69
C VAL A 120 -0.52 14.01 10.66
N HIS A 121 -0.83 14.89 11.63
CA HIS A 121 -0.35 16.26 11.62
C HIS A 121 1.12 16.35 12.03
N SER A 122 1.50 15.59 13.05
CA SER A 122 2.87 15.57 13.56
C SER A 122 3.75 14.48 12.94
N GLY A 123 3.14 13.48 12.29
CA GLY A 123 3.84 12.29 11.80
C GLY A 123 4.40 11.40 12.91
N ARG A 124 3.98 11.59 14.16
CA ARG A 124 4.47 10.83 15.30
C ARG A 124 3.61 9.60 15.57
N PRO A 125 4.21 8.47 15.97
CA PRO A 125 3.43 7.32 16.42
C PRO A 125 2.74 7.63 17.75
N LEU A 126 1.43 7.33 17.81
CA LEU A 126 0.61 7.35 19.01
C LEU A 126 0.66 5.99 19.68
N ALA A 127 0.63 4.90 18.90
CA ALA A 127 0.84 3.54 19.36
C ALA A 127 1.65 2.77 18.34
N ASN A 128 2.67 2.05 18.79
CA ASN A 128 3.60 1.33 17.92
C ASN A 128 3.68 -0.15 18.33
N GLU A 129 4.30 -1.00 17.46
CA GLU A 129 4.43 -2.44 17.68
C GLU A 129 3.09 -3.13 18.00
N CYS A 130 2.00 -2.63 17.44
CA CYS A 130 0.67 -3.17 17.68
C CYS A 130 0.53 -4.54 17.02
N LYS A 131 0.19 -5.55 17.78
CA LYS A 131 -0.04 -6.93 17.31
C LYS A 131 -1.41 -7.41 17.76
N PRO A 132 -2.15 -8.15 16.92
CA PRO A 132 -3.41 -8.73 17.34
C PRO A 132 -3.20 -9.53 18.64
N ALA A 133 -4.01 -9.24 19.64
CA ALA A 133 -4.03 -10.09 20.83
C ALA A 133 -4.49 -11.47 20.40
N ALA A 134 -3.70 -12.50 20.71
CA ALA A 134 -4.11 -13.87 20.44
C ALA A 134 -5.49 -14.08 21.07
N ASN A 135 -6.48 -14.41 20.26
CA ASN A 135 -7.74 -14.91 20.78
C ASN A 135 -7.40 -16.18 21.56
N ARG A 136 -7.37 -16.08 22.87
CA ARG A 136 -7.52 -17.28 23.69
C ARG A 136 -8.94 -17.75 23.42
N THR A 137 -9.11 -18.61 22.42
CA THR A 137 -10.26 -19.50 22.42
C THR A 137 -10.19 -20.23 23.74
N ALA A 138 -11.09 -19.87 24.63
CA ALA A 138 -11.29 -20.62 25.86
C ALA A 138 -11.66 -22.04 25.42
N SER A 139 -10.69 -22.94 25.47
CA SER A 139 -10.98 -24.38 25.50
C SER A 139 -11.56 -24.63 26.89
N GLY A 140 -12.90 -24.62 26.95
CA GLY A 140 -13.66 -25.20 28.04
C GLY A 140 -13.96 -26.65 27.73
#